data_6737c9ab3bb4088b4c6edf982cbca861
#
_entry.id   6737c9ab3bb4088b4c6edf982cbca861
#
_cell.length_a   1.000
_cell.length_b   1.000
_cell.length_c   1.000
_cell.angle_alpha   90.00
_cell.angle_beta   90.00
_cell.angle_gamma   90.00
#
_symmetry.space_group_name_H-M   'P 1'
#
loop_
_entity.id
_entity.type
_entity.pdbx_description
1 polymer ?
#
loop_
_entity_poly.entity_id
_entity_poly.type
_entity_poly.pdbx_seq_one_letter_code
_entity_poly.pdbx_strand_id
1 'polypeptide(L)'
;MVIDEELYRQYLRGDEAGLEALMRKYGNPLTLYINGYLHDVHEAEDLMIEVFSYLFTKKPRIRDGGLKAYLYKAARHMALRHKSRHRLFFSLDDLTEEPDGKTLVEEVIRTKE
;
A
#
# COMPACT_ATOMS: atom_id res chain seq x y z
N MET A 1 14.76 16.24 -9.31
CA MET A 1 14.09 15.59 -10.41
C MET A 1 13.02 14.62 -9.93
N VAL A 2 11.83 14.76 -10.43
CA VAL A 2 10.70 13.95 -9.97
C VAL A 2 10.30 12.93 -11.03
N ILE A 3 11.13 11.92 -11.16
CA ILE A 3 10.91 10.91 -12.18
C ILE A 3 9.65 10.09 -11.92
N ASP A 4 9.39 9.78 -10.66
CA ASP A 4 8.23 8.96 -10.33
C ASP A 4 6.93 9.67 -10.71
N GLU A 5 6.83 10.94 -10.37
CA GLU A 5 5.63 11.70 -10.69
C GLU A 5 5.48 11.88 -12.19
N GLU A 6 6.58 11.91 -12.89
CA GLU A 6 6.54 11.98 -14.34
C GLU A 6 5.94 10.73 -14.94
N LEU A 7 6.35 9.57 -14.42
CA LEU A 7 5.80 8.31 -14.87
C LEU A 7 4.31 8.24 -14.58
N TYR A 8 3.91 8.73 -13.42
CA TYR A 8 2.51 8.74 -13.05
C TYR A 8 1.71 9.64 -13.98
N ARG A 9 2.25 10.84 -14.28
CA ARG A 9 1.57 11.75 -15.19
C ARG A 9 1.49 11.18 -16.59
N GLN A 10 2.53 10.42 -16.99
CA GLN A 10 2.52 9.75 -18.27
C GLN A 10 1.36 8.77 -18.36
N TYR A 11 1.16 8.01 -17.29
CA TYR A 11 0.03 7.09 -17.23
C TYR A 11 -1.29 7.85 -17.27
N LEU A 12 -1.38 8.95 -16.57
CA LEU A 12 -2.63 9.73 -16.53
C LEU A 12 -2.98 10.28 -17.91
N ARG A 13 -1.98 10.47 -18.77
CA ARG A 13 -2.23 10.93 -20.13
C ARG A 13 -2.58 9.78 -21.06
N GLY A 14 -2.66 8.56 -20.56
CA GLY A 14 -3.04 7.43 -21.36
C GLY A 14 -1.92 6.53 -21.79
N ASP A 15 -0.68 6.79 -21.33
CA ASP A 15 0.48 5.99 -21.71
C ASP A 15 0.78 4.96 -20.65
N GLU A 16 0.41 3.72 -20.90
CA GLU A 16 0.58 2.66 -19.93
C GLU A 16 2.04 2.33 -19.62
N ALA A 17 2.96 2.82 -20.43
CA ALA A 17 4.37 2.59 -20.15
C ALA A 17 4.79 3.22 -18.83
N GLY A 18 4.15 4.33 -18.46
CA GLY A 18 4.43 4.95 -17.19
C GLY A 18 4.04 4.07 -16.03
N LEU A 19 2.89 3.40 -16.17
CA LEU A 19 2.40 2.48 -15.17
C LEU A 19 3.35 1.29 -15.01
N GLU A 20 3.74 0.70 -16.13
CA GLU A 20 4.63 -0.45 -16.08
C GLU A 20 5.97 -0.11 -15.46
N ALA A 21 6.47 1.08 -15.75
CA ALA A 21 7.75 1.50 -15.19
C ALA A 21 7.65 1.65 -13.67
N LEU A 22 6.54 2.19 -13.19
CA LEU A 22 6.34 2.33 -11.75
C LEU A 22 6.24 0.98 -11.07
N MET A 23 5.53 0.06 -11.68
CA MET A 23 5.40 -1.28 -11.10
C MET A 23 6.74 -2.00 -11.10
N ARG A 24 7.52 -1.81 -12.14
CA ARG A 24 8.84 -2.43 -12.19
C ARG A 24 9.77 -1.86 -11.13
N LYS A 25 9.64 -0.57 -10.88
CA LYS A 25 10.50 0.09 -9.91
C LYS A 25 10.11 -0.22 -8.47
N TYR A 26 8.82 -0.22 -8.19
CA TYR A 26 8.34 -0.33 -6.81
C TYR A 26 7.73 -1.66 -6.44
N GLY A 27 7.49 -2.53 -7.43
CA GLY A 27 6.81 -3.79 -7.14
C GLY A 27 7.51 -4.62 -6.09
N ASN A 28 8.77 -4.95 -6.31
CA ASN A 28 9.50 -5.77 -5.36
C ASN A 28 9.72 -5.08 -4.02
N PRO A 29 10.17 -3.83 -3.98
CA PRO A 29 10.32 -3.17 -2.69
C PRO A 29 9.04 -3.11 -1.89
N LEU A 30 7.92 -2.85 -2.55
CA LEU A 30 6.64 -2.81 -1.84
C LEU A 30 6.24 -4.18 -1.34
N THR A 31 6.49 -5.21 -2.15
CA THR A 31 6.17 -6.56 -1.73
C THR A 31 6.95 -6.93 -0.47
N LEU A 32 8.25 -6.62 -0.45
CA LEU A 32 9.06 -6.89 0.71
C LEU A 32 8.59 -6.11 1.91
N TYR A 33 8.22 -4.86 1.69
CA TYR A 33 7.74 -4.02 2.78
C TYR A 33 6.46 -4.59 3.38
N ILE A 34 5.52 -4.98 2.53
CA ILE A 34 4.26 -5.56 2.99
C ILE A 34 4.51 -6.89 3.67
N ASN A 35 5.43 -7.67 3.14
CA ASN A 35 5.74 -8.97 3.73
C ASN A 35 6.30 -8.85 5.14
N GLY A 36 6.89 -7.72 5.45
CA GLY A 36 7.35 -7.48 6.81
C GLY A 36 6.20 -7.49 7.80
N TYR A 37 5.00 -7.17 7.35
CA TYR A 37 3.82 -7.22 8.19
C TYR A 37 3.13 -8.59 8.15
N LEU A 38 3.05 -9.18 6.96
CA LEU A 38 2.23 -10.36 6.75
C LEU A 38 2.98 -11.69 6.93
N HIS A 39 4.26 -11.69 6.64
CA HIS A 39 5.06 -12.91 6.68
C HIS A 39 4.49 -13.97 5.75
N ASP A 40 4.01 -13.54 4.60
CA ASP A 40 3.46 -14.42 3.58
C ASP A 40 3.65 -13.71 2.25
N VAL A 41 4.64 -14.16 1.49
CA VAL A 41 5.03 -13.45 0.29
C VAL A 41 3.93 -13.44 -0.77
N HIS A 42 3.13 -14.49 -0.84
CA HIS A 42 2.05 -14.51 -1.82
C HIS A 42 0.98 -13.48 -1.52
N GLU A 43 0.62 -13.37 -0.26
CA GLU A 43 -0.35 -12.35 0.14
C GLU A 43 0.25 -10.96 -0.01
N ALA A 44 1.54 -10.84 0.26
CA ALA A 44 2.19 -9.54 0.08
C ALA A 44 2.16 -9.12 -1.38
N GLU A 45 2.38 -10.06 -2.29
CA GLU A 45 2.30 -9.75 -3.71
C GLU A 45 0.90 -9.32 -4.12
N ASP A 46 -0.10 -10.00 -3.59
CA ASP A 46 -1.48 -9.64 -3.90
C ASP A 46 -1.78 -8.22 -3.43
N LEU A 47 -1.32 -7.87 -2.25
CA LEU A 47 -1.56 -6.53 -1.73
C LEU A 47 -0.77 -5.48 -2.51
N MET A 48 0.43 -5.83 -2.94
CA MET A 48 1.21 -4.91 -3.77
C MET A 48 0.43 -4.59 -5.04
N ILE A 49 -0.14 -5.61 -5.66
CA ILE A 49 -0.93 -5.39 -6.86
C ILE A 49 -2.14 -4.53 -6.54
N GLU A 50 -2.75 -4.72 -5.38
CA GLU A 50 -3.89 -3.90 -4.98
C GLU A 50 -3.51 -2.44 -4.81
N VAL A 51 -2.32 -2.18 -4.28
CA VAL A 51 -1.86 -0.80 -4.13
C VAL A 51 -1.84 -0.10 -5.48
N PHE A 52 -1.27 -0.77 -6.48
CA PHE A 52 -1.19 -0.19 -7.80
C PHE A 52 -2.57 -0.12 -8.46
N SER A 53 -3.38 -1.14 -8.24
CA SER A 53 -4.73 -1.14 -8.77
C SER A 53 -5.52 0.05 -8.24
N TYR A 54 -5.36 0.34 -6.97
CA TYR A 54 -6.02 1.47 -6.36
C TYR A 54 -5.52 2.78 -6.97
N LEU A 55 -4.22 2.87 -7.17
CA LEU A 55 -3.63 4.05 -7.78
C LEU A 55 -4.21 4.29 -9.17
N PHE A 56 -4.33 3.23 -9.96
CA PHE A 56 -4.83 3.35 -11.32
C PHE A 56 -6.32 3.67 -11.37
N THR A 57 -7.07 3.06 -10.48
CA THR A 57 -8.51 3.22 -10.48
C THR A 57 -8.94 4.58 -9.95
N LYS A 58 -8.36 4.97 -8.84
CA LYS A 58 -8.75 6.23 -8.19
C LYS A 58 -8.04 7.43 -8.76
N LYS A 59 -6.88 7.22 -9.34
CA LYS A 59 -6.08 8.29 -9.94
C LYS A 59 -5.99 9.49 -9.00
N PRO A 60 -5.51 9.28 -7.78
CA PRO A 60 -5.47 10.36 -6.82
C PRO A 60 -4.52 11.45 -7.25
N ARG A 61 -4.78 12.65 -6.76
CA ARG A 61 -3.90 13.76 -7.02
C ARG A 61 -2.69 13.65 -6.13
N ILE A 62 -1.51 13.61 -6.73
CA ILE A 62 -0.28 13.43 -5.99
C ILE A 62 0.64 14.60 -6.28
N ARG A 63 1.10 15.26 -5.22
CA ARG A 63 1.99 16.39 -5.40
C ARG A 63 3.39 15.89 -5.70
N ASP A 64 4.20 16.76 -6.30
CA ASP A 64 5.55 16.41 -6.65
C ASP A 64 6.33 15.93 -5.43
N GLY A 65 7.05 14.83 -5.63
CA GLY A 65 7.83 14.26 -4.55
C GLY A 65 7.03 13.40 -3.59
N GLY A 66 5.74 13.24 -3.83
CA GLY A 66 4.90 12.51 -2.89
C GLY A 66 4.49 11.12 -3.31
N LEU A 67 4.84 10.69 -4.50
CA LEU A 67 4.36 9.39 -4.99
C LEU A 67 4.90 8.22 -4.17
N LYS A 68 6.18 8.22 -3.89
CA LYS A 68 6.76 7.13 -3.12
C LYS A 68 6.11 7.06 -1.74
N ALA A 69 5.95 8.20 -1.09
CA ALA A 69 5.32 8.23 0.22
C ALA A 69 3.89 7.72 0.13
N TYR A 70 3.19 8.08 -0.93
CA TYR A 70 1.83 7.61 -1.12
C TYR A 70 1.77 6.11 -1.24
N LEU A 71 2.65 5.54 -2.05
CA LEU A 71 2.66 4.10 -2.26
C LEU A 71 2.94 3.34 -0.97
N TYR A 72 3.92 3.79 -0.21
CA TYR A 72 4.27 3.11 1.03
C TYR A 72 3.20 3.29 2.10
N LYS A 73 2.59 4.45 2.14
CA LYS A 73 1.52 4.68 3.10
C LYS A 73 0.31 3.80 2.78
N ALA A 74 -0.04 3.70 1.51
CA ALA A 74 -1.13 2.84 1.09
C ALA A 74 -0.82 1.38 1.39
N ALA A 75 0.42 0.98 1.12
CA ALA A 75 0.82 -0.40 1.36
C ALA A 75 0.73 -0.75 2.85
N ARG A 76 1.21 0.16 3.70
CA ARG A 76 1.14 -0.09 5.14
C ARG A 76 -0.28 -0.17 5.62
N HIS A 77 -1.10 0.75 5.15
CA HIS A 77 -2.50 0.78 5.54
C HIS A 77 -3.20 -0.53 5.17
N MET A 78 -2.97 -0.99 3.95
CA MET A 78 -3.58 -2.23 3.50
C MET A 78 -3.05 -3.44 4.25
N ALA A 79 -1.76 -3.45 4.53
CA ALA A 79 -1.16 -4.57 5.25
C ALA A 79 -1.71 -4.66 6.67
N LEU A 80 -1.82 -3.54 7.35
CA LEU A 80 -2.33 -3.54 8.70
C LEU A 80 -3.80 -3.92 8.74
N ARG A 81 -4.55 -3.46 7.75
CA ARG A 81 -5.95 -3.81 7.67
C ARG A 81 -6.11 -5.30 7.40
N HIS A 82 -5.28 -5.84 6.53
CA HIS A 82 -5.31 -7.26 6.24
C HIS A 82 -5.00 -8.09 7.50
N LYS A 83 -3.99 -7.69 8.25
CA LYS A 83 -3.64 -8.36 9.48
C LYS A 83 -4.76 -8.31 10.49
N SER A 84 -5.40 -7.17 10.57
CA SER A 84 -6.50 -6.99 11.51
C SER A 84 -7.65 -7.93 11.19
N ARG A 85 -8.01 -8.00 9.92
CA ARG A 85 -9.10 -8.88 9.50
C ARG A 85 -8.73 -10.35 9.70
N HIS A 86 -7.49 -10.68 9.43
CA HIS A 86 -7.03 -12.05 9.59
C HIS A 86 -7.08 -12.46 11.06
N ARG A 87 -6.65 -11.58 11.93
CA ARG A 87 -6.70 -11.85 13.36
C ARG A 87 -8.13 -12.04 13.83
N LEU A 88 -9.01 -11.22 13.34
CA LEU A 88 -10.43 -11.32 13.67
C LEU A 88 -10.98 -12.68 13.28
N PHE A 89 -10.63 -13.08 12.08
CA PHE A 89 -11.14 -14.31 11.53
C PHE A 89 -10.70 -15.52 12.35
N PHE A 90 -9.48 -15.52 12.82
CA PHE A 90 -8.96 -16.67 13.53
C PHE A 90 -9.12 -16.63 15.03
N SER A 91 -9.42 -15.48 15.57
CA SER A 91 -9.54 -15.33 17.02
C SER A 91 -10.87 -14.74 17.41
N LEU A 92 -11.91 -15.51 17.16
CA LEU A 92 -13.25 -15.06 17.53
C LEU A 92 -13.35 -14.76 19.00
N ASP A 93 -12.58 -15.49 19.79
CA ASP A 93 -12.63 -15.30 21.22
C ASP A 93 -12.00 -14.00 21.66
N ASP A 94 -11.19 -13.41 20.80
CA ASP A 94 -10.48 -12.19 21.10
C ASP A 94 -11.09 -10.98 20.47
N LEU A 95 -12.41 -10.96 20.39
CA LEU A 95 -13.10 -9.84 19.77
C LEU A 95 -12.81 -8.53 20.47
N THR A 96 -12.49 -8.60 21.72
CA THR A 96 -12.20 -7.38 22.48
C THR A 96 -10.96 -6.67 21.95
N GLU A 97 -10.18 -7.34 21.14
CA GLU A 97 -8.99 -6.75 20.60
C GLU A 97 -9.25 -5.91 19.39
N GLU A 98 -10.45 -5.95 18.90
CA GLU A 98 -10.83 -5.21 17.72
C GLU A 98 -10.48 -3.74 17.73
N PRO A 99 -10.95 -3.01 18.73
CA PRO A 99 -10.68 -1.57 18.77
C PRO A 99 -9.20 -1.28 18.77
N ASP A 100 -8.45 -2.17 19.38
CA ASP A 100 -7.01 -1.97 19.47
C ASP A 100 -6.36 -2.04 18.10
N GLY A 101 -6.83 -2.95 17.26
CA GLY A 101 -6.27 -3.07 15.94
C GLY A 101 -6.48 -1.81 15.12
N LYS A 102 -7.66 -1.24 15.23
CA LYS A 102 -7.95 -0.03 14.50
C LYS A 102 -7.13 1.13 15.01
N THR A 103 -7.04 1.23 16.33
CA THR A 103 -6.24 2.29 16.93
C THR A 103 -4.78 2.17 16.51
N LEU A 104 -4.30 0.94 16.47
CA LEU A 104 -2.93 0.71 16.08
C LEU A 104 -2.65 1.21 14.67
N VAL A 105 -3.58 0.96 13.75
CA VAL A 105 -3.41 1.42 12.39
C VAL A 105 -3.29 2.93 12.34
N GLU A 106 -4.17 3.61 13.06
CA GLU A 106 -4.13 5.07 13.09
C GLU A 106 -2.84 5.58 13.71
N GLU A 107 -2.40 4.93 14.75
CA GLU A 107 -1.17 5.33 15.41
C GLU A 107 0.03 5.16 14.50
N VAL A 108 0.10 4.05 13.81
CA VAL A 108 1.22 3.81 12.92
C VAL A 108 1.27 4.85 11.82
N ILE A 109 0.12 5.17 11.26
CA ILE A 109 0.06 6.17 10.20
C ILE A 109 0.50 7.52 10.73
N ARG A 110 0.05 7.89 11.91
CA ARG A 110 0.45 9.18 12.48
C ARG A 110 1.92 9.23 12.80
N THR A 111 2.43 8.15 13.34
CA THR A 111 3.83 8.12 13.74
C THR A 111 4.77 8.32 12.58
N LYS A 112 4.37 7.85 11.42
CA LYS A 112 5.21 7.95 10.24
C LYS A 112 5.23 9.34 9.64
N GLU A 113 4.35 10.16 10.05
CA GLU A 113 4.35 11.50 9.53
C GLU A 113 5.43 12.33 10.15
#